data_50bfb068c3e0217ae6130a47524b08a1
#
_entry.id   50bfb068c3e0217ae6130a47524b08a1
#
_cell.length_a   1.000
_cell.length_b   1.000
_cell.length_c   1.000
_cell.angle_alpha   90.00
_cell.angle_beta   90.00
_cell.angle_gamma   90.00
#
_symmetry.space_group_name_H-M   'P 1'
#
loop_
_entity.id
_entity.type
_entity.pdbx_description
1 polymer ?
#
loop_
_entity_poly.entity_id
_entity_poly.type
_entity_poly.pdbx_seq_one_letter_code
_entity_poly.pdbx_strand_id
1 'polypeptide(L)'
;MRKYCGNCEAMHDVIERKEVREYEIKKTKVSAEITILYCSHCHEEIYDKDIEISNDILLFDAYKKKHNLLTSKEVIRIREKYNLSQATFSKIMGFGIKTITRYENGAIQDNTHDNLLRLVDIEDNFYALWVMNKENLTDTENAKIASRFFSKVFPETKYEYKEPCSFSYTTTIPSNGGLTYDGC
;
A
#
# COMPACT_ATOMS: atom_id res chain seq x y z
N MET A 1 22.79 -12.27 24.47
CA MET A 1 21.54 -11.72 25.06
C MET A 1 21.06 -12.71 26.11
N ARG A 2 20.66 -12.25 27.32
CA ARG A 2 20.21 -13.15 28.41
C ARG A 2 18.69 -13.12 28.52
N LYS A 3 18.06 -14.29 28.65
CA LYS A 3 16.62 -14.48 28.85
C LYS A 3 16.37 -15.43 30.01
N TYR A 4 15.20 -15.34 30.63
CA TYR A 4 14.79 -16.28 31.66
C TYR A 4 14.41 -17.62 31.03
N CYS A 5 15.00 -18.69 31.52
CA CYS A 5 14.68 -20.05 31.12
C CYS A 5 13.76 -20.66 32.17
N GLY A 6 12.54 -21.04 31.77
CA GLY A 6 11.57 -21.65 32.69
C GLY A 6 11.99 -23.03 33.20
N ASN A 7 12.79 -23.78 32.44
CA ASN A 7 13.29 -25.08 32.85
C ASN A 7 14.46 -25.01 33.86
N CYS A 8 15.32 -23.99 33.71
CA CYS A 8 16.43 -23.77 34.65
C CYS A 8 16.08 -22.85 35.84
N GLU A 9 14.92 -22.19 35.77
CA GLU A 9 14.46 -21.16 36.72
C GLU A 9 15.49 -20.03 36.93
N ALA A 10 16.27 -19.73 35.88
CA ALA A 10 17.38 -18.77 35.96
C ALA A 10 17.60 -18.04 34.62
N MET A 11 18.33 -16.94 34.69
CA MET A 11 18.76 -16.14 33.53
C MET A 11 19.96 -16.78 32.84
N HIS A 12 19.82 -17.21 31.59
CA HIS A 12 20.92 -17.77 30.81
C HIS A 12 21.11 -16.99 29.50
N ASP A 13 22.27 -17.16 28.88
CA ASP A 13 22.47 -16.74 27.51
C ASP A 13 21.59 -17.57 26.56
N VAL A 14 21.20 -17.01 25.43
CA VAL A 14 20.39 -17.70 24.44
C VAL A 14 21.17 -17.96 23.16
N ILE A 15 20.86 -19.09 22.55
CA ILE A 15 21.35 -19.49 21.23
C ILE A 15 20.18 -19.32 20.26
N GLU A 16 20.33 -18.44 19.28
CA GLU A 16 19.35 -18.25 18.21
C GLU A 16 19.63 -19.23 17.08
N ARG A 17 18.59 -19.93 16.61
CA ARG A 17 18.64 -20.82 15.46
C ARG A 17 17.50 -20.54 14.51
N LYS A 18 17.74 -20.71 13.22
CA LYS A 18 16.72 -20.71 12.20
C LYS A 18 16.41 -22.17 11.81
N GLU A 19 15.14 -22.50 11.87
CA GLU A 19 14.65 -23.84 11.57
C GLU A 19 13.43 -23.79 10.66
N VAL A 20 13.37 -24.72 9.70
CA VAL A 20 12.16 -24.89 8.91
C VAL A 20 11.20 -25.75 9.70
N ARG A 21 10.04 -25.19 10.05
CA ARG A 21 8.97 -25.90 10.73
C ARG A 21 7.69 -25.89 9.90
N GLU A 22 6.92 -27.00 10.01
CA GLU A 22 5.61 -27.15 9.39
C GLU A 22 4.51 -26.88 10.41
N TYR A 23 3.53 -26.08 9.98
CA TYR A 23 2.33 -25.76 10.78
C TYR A 23 1.08 -25.93 9.93
N GLU A 24 -0.05 -26.13 10.58
CA GLU A 24 -1.36 -26.17 9.93
C GLU A 24 -2.13 -24.88 10.21
N ILE A 25 -2.40 -24.10 9.15
CA ILE A 25 -3.17 -22.85 9.20
C ILE A 25 -4.43 -23.05 8.34
N LYS A 26 -5.62 -22.88 8.93
CA LYS A 26 -6.91 -23.08 8.24
C LYS A 26 -6.95 -24.36 7.39
N LYS A 27 -6.53 -25.48 7.97
CA LYS A 27 -6.44 -26.82 7.32
C LYS A 27 -5.45 -26.89 6.15
N THR A 28 -4.54 -25.94 6.04
CA THR A 28 -3.48 -25.94 5.04
C THR A 28 -2.13 -26.07 5.73
N LYS A 29 -1.36 -27.08 5.36
CA LYS A 29 0.00 -27.26 5.85
C LYS A 29 0.91 -26.25 5.17
N VAL A 30 1.67 -25.50 5.95
CA VAL A 30 2.65 -24.48 5.49
C VAL A 30 3.97 -24.69 6.19
N SER A 31 5.06 -24.39 5.51
CA SER A 31 6.39 -24.45 6.09
C SER A 31 7.04 -23.08 5.97
N ALA A 32 7.73 -22.64 7.01
CA ALA A 32 8.53 -21.41 7.00
C ALA A 32 9.81 -21.62 7.81
N GLU A 33 10.85 -20.90 7.44
CA GLU A 33 12.06 -20.77 8.23
C GLU A 33 11.80 -19.76 9.33
N ILE A 34 11.70 -20.23 10.57
CA ILE A 34 11.42 -19.44 11.76
C ILE A 34 12.63 -19.35 12.68
N THR A 35 12.68 -18.33 13.51
CA THR A 35 13.73 -18.13 14.50
C THR A 35 13.29 -18.70 15.84
N ILE A 36 14.14 -19.52 16.46
CA ILE A 36 13.88 -20.13 17.77
C ILE A 36 15.04 -19.81 18.70
N LEU A 37 14.73 -19.45 19.93
CA LEU A 37 15.70 -19.25 20.97
C LEU A 37 15.83 -20.49 21.84
N TYR A 38 17.06 -20.92 22.08
CA TYR A 38 17.40 -22.01 22.97
C TYR A 38 18.20 -21.55 24.16
N CYS A 39 17.95 -22.11 25.32
CA CYS A 39 18.77 -21.90 26.50
C CYS A 39 20.17 -22.46 26.24
N SER A 40 21.22 -21.69 26.52
CA SER A 40 22.60 -22.16 26.37
C SER A 40 23.00 -23.26 27.36
N HIS A 41 22.23 -23.42 28.46
CA HIS A 41 22.53 -24.41 29.52
C HIS A 41 21.77 -25.73 29.33
N CYS A 42 20.43 -25.68 29.18
CA CYS A 42 19.63 -26.88 29.08
C CYS A 42 19.12 -27.19 27.66
N HIS A 43 19.36 -26.32 26.70
CA HIS A 43 18.93 -26.44 25.31
C HIS A 43 17.42 -26.48 25.08
N GLU A 44 16.61 -26.14 26.08
CA GLU A 44 15.17 -25.99 25.92
C GLU A 44 14.82 -24.69 25.20
N GLU A 45 13.69 -24.69 24.50
CA GLU A 45 13.19 -23.52 23.79
C GLU A 45 12.78 -22.42 24.79
N ILE A 46 13.13 -21.19 24.47
CA ILE A 46 12.77 -20.01 25.26
C ILE A 46 11.80 -19.18 24.45
N TYR A 47 10.62 -18.93 25.03
CA TYR A 47 9.63 -18.03 24.45
C TYR A 47 10.12 -16.58 24.46
N ASP A 48 9.98 -15.91 23.31
CA ASP A 48 10.17 -14.47 23.17
C ASP A 48 9.06 -13.88 22.32
N LYS A 49 8.31 -12.93 22.86
CA LYS A 49 7.12 -12.38 22.23
C LYS A 49 7.41 -11.74 20.86
N ASP A 50 8.52 -11.01 20.73
CA ASP A 50 8.81 -10.27 19.50
C ASP A 50 9.27 -11.21 18.39
N ILE A 51 9.98 -12.28 18.76
CA ILE A 51 10.37 -13.35 17.84
C ILE A 51 9.14 -14.12 17.38
N GLU A 52 8.23 -14.48 18.29
CA GLU A 52 6.99 -15.19 17.94
C GLU A 52 6.11 -14.37 16.99
N ILE A 53 5.94 -13.05 17.25
CA ILE A 53 5.22 -12.17 16.32
C ILE A 53 5.88 -12.18 14.92
N SER A 54 7.20 -12.16 14.87
CA SER A 54 7.94 -12.21 13.60
C SER A 54 7.77 -13.55 12.89
N ASN A 55 7.80 -14.66 13.63
CA ASN A 55 7.56 -16.01 13.14
C ASN A 55 6.13 -16.18 12.61
N ASP A 56 5.13 -15.66 13.33
CA ASP A 56 3.73 -15.68 12.90
C ASP A 56 3.55 -14.99 11.54
N ILE A 57 4.18 -13.84 11.34
CA ILE A 57 4.14 -13.14 10.04
C ILE A 57 4.72 -14.02 8.93
N LEU A 58 5.84 -14.70 9.17
CA LEU A 58 6.46 -15.59 8.18
C LEU A 58 5.55 -16.77 7.84
N LEU A 59 4.92 -17.38 8.84
CA LEU A 59 4.00 -18.50 8.67
C LEU A 59 2.71 -18.08 7.94
N PHE A 60 2.11 -16.96 8.31
CA PHE A 60 0.94 -16.45 7.61
C PHE A 60 1.26 -15.99 6.18
N ASP A 61 2.44 -15.43 5.94
CA ASP A 61 2.87 -15.08 4.60
C ASP A 61 3.16 -16.34 3.74
N ALA A 62 3.64 -17.43 4.33
CA ALA A 62 3.73 -18.74 3.66
C ALA A 62 2.34 -19.26 3.25
N TYR A 63 1.35 -19.13 4.14
CA TYR A 63 -0.05 -19.45 3.82
C TYR A 63 -0.58 -18.59 2.68
N LYS A 64 -0.39 -17.26 2.76
CA LYS A 64 -0.85 -16.32 1.73
C LYS A 64 -0.28 -16.65 0.36
N LYS A 65 1.03 -16.93 0.27
CA LYS A 65 1.69 -17.36 -0.98
C LYS A 65 1.04 -18.62 -1.57
N LYS A 66 0.76 -19.62 -0.72
CA LYS A 66 0.13 -20.88 -1.16
C LYS A 66 -1.29 -20.67 -1.70
N HIS A 67 -2.00 -19.64 -1.21
CA HIS A 67 -3.36 -19.28 -1.62
C HIS A 67 -3.39 -18.10 -2.61
N ASN A 68 -2.25 -17.72 -3.17
CA ASN A 68 -2.14 -16.58 -4.10
C ASN A 68 -2.68 -15.26 -3.54
N LEU A 69 -2.52 -15.02 -2.25
CA LEU A 69 -2.84 -13.76 -1.60
C LEU A 69 -1.58 -12.89 -1.46
N LEU A 70 -1.75 -11.58 -1.37
CA LEU A 70 -0.66 -10.65 -1.11
C LEU A 70 -0.05 -10.90 0.26
N THR A 71 1.26 -10.98 0.33
CA THR A 71 2.02 -11.05 1.58
C THR A 71 1.98 -9.73 2.33
N SER A 72 2.34 -9.76 3.60
CA SER A 72 2.43 -8.55 4.44
C SER A 72 3.36 -7.50 3.82
N LYS A 73 4.50 -7.94 3.28
CA LYS A 73 5.47 -7.05 2.60
C LYS A 73 4.91 -6.43 1.33
N GLU A 74 4.11 -7.17 0.57
CA GLU A 74 3.48 -6.63 -0.65
C GLU A 74 2.41 -5.59 -0.30
N VAL A 75 1.64 -5.79 0.76
CA VAL A 75 0.68 -4.79 1.25
C VAL A 75 1.40 -3.50 1.68
N ILE A 76 2.49 -3.63 2.45
CA ILE A 76 3.35 -2.49 2.83
C ILE A 76 3.85 -1.76 1.59
N ARG A 77 4.41 -2.48 0.62
CA ARG A 77 4.94 -1.93 -0.64
C ARG A 77 3.88 -1.11 -1.39
N ILE A 78 2.65 -1.64 -1.50
CA ILE A 78 1.55 -0.95 -2.18
C ILE A 78 1.22 0.37 -1.48
N ARG A 79 1.13 0.39 -0.15
CA ARG A 79 0.88 1.61 0.61
C ARG A 79 2.03 2.62 0.51
N GLU A 80 3.27 2.15 0.65
CA GLU A 80 4.46 2.99 0.62
C GLU A 80 4.72 3.58 -0.75
N LYS A 81 4.31 2.90 -1.82
CA LYS A 81 4.29 3.46 -3.18
C LYS A 81 3.60 4.82 -3.24
N TYR A 82 2.59 5.04 -2.40
CA TYR A 82 1.83 6.31 -2.32
C TYR A 82 2.31 7.22 -1.17
N ASN A 83 3.33 6.79 -0.41
CA ASN A 83 3.85 7.52 0.76
C ASN A 83 2.75 7.91 1.76
N LEU A 84 1.88 6.94 2.08
CA LEU A 84 0.72 7.14 2.96
C LEU A 84 0.89 6.42 4.30
N SER A 85 0.28 6.99 5.34
CA SER A 85 0.11 6.30 6.61
C SER A 85 -0.88 5.14 6.46
N GLN A 86 -0.79 4.14 7.34
CA GLN A 86 -1.74 3.02 7.39
C GLN A 86 -3.19 3.52 7.54
N ALA A 87 -3.41 4.53 8.38
CA ALA A 87 -4.73 5.11 8.62
C ALA A 87 -5.28 5.82 7.38
N THR A 88 -4.48 6.67 6.73
CA THR A 88 -4.88 7.39 5.52
C THR A 88 -5.17 6.41 4.38
N PHE A 89 -4.31 5.40 4.20
CA PHE A 89 -4.52 4.37 3.18
C PHE A 89 -5.79 3.56 3.46
N SER A 90 -6.07 3.18 4.72
CA SER A 90 -7.32 2.50 5.10
C SER A 90 -8.56 3.32 4.75
N LYS A 91 -8.55 4.64 4.98
CA LYS A 91 -9.66 5.54 4.65
C LYS A 91 -9.93 5.58 3.14
N ILE A 92 -8.86 5.65 2.32
CA ILE A 92 -8.99 5.65 0.84
C ILE A 92 -9.54 4.34 0.35
N MET A 93 -9.11 3.22 0.92
CA MET A 93 -9.58 1.88 0.59
C MET A 93 -11.03 1.62 1.03
N GLY A 94 -11.62 2.50 1.84
CA GLY A 94 -12.92 2.26 2.48
C GLY A 94 -12.87 1.15 3.54
N PHE A 95 -11.67 0.85 4.07
CA PHE A 95 -11.48 -0.16 5.11
C PHE A 95 -11.63 0.42 6.51
N GLY A 96 -11.86 -0.46 7.50
CA GLY A 96 -11.74 -0.07 8.90
C GLY A 96 -10.31 0.40 9.22
N ILE A 97 -10.19 1.41 10.10
CA ILE A 97 -8.93 2.14 10.37
C ILE A 97 -7.73 1.26 10.74
N LYS A 98 -7.97 0.07 11.33
CA LYS A 98 -6.92 -0.88 11.72
C LYS A 98 -6.72 -2.02 10.71
N THR A 99 -7.45 -2.05 9.60
CA THR A 99 -7.44 -3.18 8.67
C THR A 99 -6.08 -3.33 7.99
N ILE A 100 -5.52 -2.24 7.47
CA ILE A 100 -4.19 -2.25 6.84
C ILE A 100 -3.11 -2.62 7.85
N THR A 101 -3.14 -2.04 9.06
CA THR A 101 -2.21 -2.42 10.13
C THR A 101 -2.23 -3.92 10.42
N ARG A 102 -3.42 -4.54 10.44
CA ARG A 102 -3.54 -5.99 10.67
C ARG A 102 -2.95 -6.80 9.52
N TYR A 103 -3.16 -6.40 8.28
CA TYR A 103 -2.61 -7.10 7.11
C TYR A 103 -1.09 -6.97 7.02
N GLU A 104 -0.54 -5.79 7.34
CA GLU A 104 0.90 -5.57 7.41
C GLU A 104 1.56 -6.36 8.56
N ASN A 105 0.81 -6.65 9.63
CA ASN A 105 1.23 -7.48 10.76
C ASN A 105 0.84 -8.97 10.60
N GLY A 106 0.64 -9.46 9.40
CA GLY A 106 0.49 -10.88 9.13
C GLY A 106 -0.95 -11.36 8.94
N ALA A 107 -1.99 -10.64 9.40
CA ALA A 107 -3.36 -11.12 9.27
C ALA A 107 -3.70 -11.49 7.82
N ILE A 108 -4.44 -12.59 7.66
CA ILE A 108 -4.85 -13.09 6.35
C ILE A 108 -6.08 -12.30 5.89
N GLN A 109 -5.96 -11.65 4.76
CA GLN A 109 -7.04 -10.92 4.10
C GLN A 109 -8.02 -11.87 3.41
N ASP A 110 -9.26 -11.42 3.25
CA ASP A 110 -10.21 -12.07 2.36
C ASP A 110 -9.91 -11.72 0.88
N ASN A 111 -10.53 -12.47 -0.03
CA ASN A 111 -10.30 -12.29 -1.46
C ASN A 111 -10.76 -10.92 -1.98
N THR A 112 -11.80 -10.32 -1.38
CA THR A 112 -12.31 -9.01 -1.81
C THR A 112 -11.30 -7.92 -1.50
N HIS A 113 -10.75 -7.93 -0.29
CA HIS A 113 -9.72 -6.98 0.10
C HIS A 113 -8.40 -7.21 -0.66
N ASP A 114 -8.02 -8.47 -0.89
CA ASP A 114 -6.83 -8.80 -1.68
C ASP A 114 -6.94 -8.27 -3.12
N ASN A 115 -8.08 -8.51 -3.77
CA ASN A 115 -8.33 -8.00 -5.12
C ASN A 115 -8.30 -6.47 -5.18
N LEU A 116 -8.90 -5.80 -4.20
CA LEU A 116 -8.89 -4.34 -4.15
C LEU A 116 -7.47 -3.79 -3.93
N LEU A 117 -6.67 -4.43 -3.07
CA LEU A 117 -5.26 -4.07 -2.88
C LEU A 117 -4.43 -4.24 -4.16
N ARG A 118 -4.69 -5.30 -4.95
CA ARG A 118 -4.04 -5.49 -6.26
C ARG A 118 -4.47 -4.42 -7.27
N LEU A 119 -5.75 -4.08 -7.29
CA LEU A 119 -6.27 -3.06 -8.19
C LEU A 119 -5.63 -1.69 -7.94
N VAL A 120 -5.45 -1.30 -6.67
CA VAL A 120 -4.86 0.00 -6.33
C VAL A 120 -3.33 0.02 -6.45
N ASP A 121 -2.68 -1.08 -6.73
CA ASP A 121 -1.27 -1.06 -7.17
C ASP A 121 -1.12 -0.36 -8.54
N ILE A 122 -2.20 -0.26 -9.32
CA ILE A 122 -2.28 0.56 -10.53
C ILE A 122 -2.66 1.99 -10.12
N GLU A 123 -1.85 2.98 -10.48
CA GLU A 123 -2.00 4.36 -10.03
C GLU A 123 -3.34 5.00 -10.42
N ASP A 124 -3.85 4.69 -11.62
CA ASP A 124 -5.13 5.25 -12.09
C ASP A 124 -6.30 4.73 -11.25
N ASN A 125 -6.27 3.47 -10.84
CA ASN A 125 -7.28 2.89 -9.95
C ASN A 125 -7.18 3.50 -8.55
N PHE A 126 -5.97 3.71 -8.04
CA PHE A 126 -5.77 4.39 -6.77
C PHE A 126 -6.32 5.82 -6.83
N TYR A 127 -6.03 6.56 -7.90
CA TYR A 127 -6.55 7.91 -8.10
C TYR A 127 -8.08 7.93 -8.10
N ALA A 128 -8.72 7.03 -8.86
CA ALA A 128 -10.17 6.92 -8.91
C ALA A 128 -10.76 6.64 -7.52
N LEU A 129 -10.17 5.71 -6.77
CA LEU A 129 -10.62 5.35 -5.42
C LEU A 129 -10.42 6.51 -4.43
N TRP A 130 -9.30 7.25 -4.52
CA TRP A 130 -9.08 8.45 -3.72
C TRP A 130 -10.16 9.52 -4.00
N VAL A 131 -10.45 9.79 -5.27
CA VAL A 131 -11.50 10.77 -5.64
C VAL A 131 -12.86 10.39 -5.07
N MET A 132 -13.20 9.10 -5.08
CA MET A 132 -14.47 8.59 -4.52
C MET A 132 -14.54 8.73 -2.99
N ASN A 133 -13.40 8.63 -2.30
CA ASN A 133 -13.34 8.59 -0.83
C ASN A 133 -12.68 9.82 -0.20
N LYS A 134 -12.38 10.87 -0.97
CA LYS A 134 -11.68 12.08 -0.50
C LYS A 134 -12.36 12.79 0.67
N GLU A 135 -13.66 12.65 0.81
CA GLU A 135 -14.45 13.25 1.91
C GLU A 135 -14.12 12.61 3.28
N ASN A 136 -13.55 11.38 3.28
CA ASN A 136 -13.11 10.70 4.49
C ASN A 136 -11.73 11.18 4.98
N LEU A 137 -11.08 12.08 4.24
CA LEU A 137 -9.74 12.58 4.50
C LEU A 137 -9.78 14.05 4.92
N THR A 138 -8.75 14.46 5.64
CA THR A 138 -8.53 15.88 5.96
C THR A 138 -8.04 16.64 4.73
N ASP A 139 -8.17 17.97 4.74
CA ASP A 139 -7.67 18.82 3.66
C ASP A 139 -6.14 18.64 3.45
N THR A 140 -5.41 18.47 4.54
CA THR A 140 -3.95 18.24 4.49
C THR A 140 -3.58 16.89 3.88
N GLU A 141 -4.34 15.81 4.18
CA GLU A 141 -4.18 14.51 3.56
C GLU A 141 -4.50 14.58 2.06
N ASN A 142 -5.60 15.23 1.70
CA ASN A 142 -6.01 15.44 0.30
C ASN A 142 -4.98 16.25 -0.49
N ALA A 143 -4.48 17.37 0.06
CA ALA A 143 -3.47 18.20 -0.59
C ALA A 143 -2.17 17.42 -0.86
N LYS A 144 -1.73 16.59 0.10
CA LYS A 144 -0.54 15.74 -0.07
C LYS A 144 -0.70 14.73 -1.21
N ILE A 145 -1.89 14.13 -1.35
CA ILE A 145 -2.16 13.17 -2.42
C ILE A 145 -2.31 13.90 -3.76
N ALA A 146 -3.07 15.00 -3.79
CA ALA A 146 -3.28 15.80 -4.99
C ALA A 146 -1.97 16.27 -5.62
N SER A 147 -1.00 16.74 -4.80
CA SER A 147 0.29 17.23 -5.29
C SER A 147 1.06 16.16 -6.08
N ARG A 148 0.87 14.88 -5.77
CA ARG A 148 1.49 13.76 -6.50
C ARG A 148 0.90 13.56 -7.89
N PHE A 149 -0.41 13.78 -8.03
CA PHE A 149 -1.12 13.57 -9.29
C PHE A 149 -1.20 14.83 -10.14
N PHE A 150 -0.91 16.00 -9.56
CA PHE A 150 -1.03 17.28 -10.24
C PHE A 150 -0.14 17.36 -11.51
N SER A 151 1.08 16.84 -11.44
CA SER A 151 2.00 16.77 -12.59
C SER A 151 1.54 15.82 -13.70
N LYS A 152 0.67 14.84 -13.38
CA LYS A 152 0.08 13.91 -14.37
C LYS A 152 -1.18 14.48 -15.02
N VAL A 153 -1.99 15.20 -14.25
CA VAL A 153 -3.27 15.77 -14.73
C VAL A 153 -3.02 17.05 -15.51
N PHE A 154 -1.96 17.77 -15.16
CA PHE A 154 -1.48 18.95 -15.87
C PHE A 154 -0.01 18.72 -16.24
N PRO A 155 0.30 17.89 -17.26
CA PRO A 155 1.61 17.91 -17.84
C PRO A 155 1.85 19.40 -18.20
N GLU A 156 3.05 19.92 -17.89
CA GLU A 156 3.45 21.25 -18.31
C GLU A 156 3.30 21.32 -19.84
N THR A 157 2.07 21.56 -20.29
CA THR A 157 1.86 22.03 -21.65
C THR A 157 2.50 23.40 -21.64
N LYS A 158 3.65 23.53 -22.28
CA LYS A 158 4.08 24.80 -22.79
C LYS A 158 2.94 25.30 -23.67
N TYR A 159 2.00 26.02 -23.06
CA TYR A 159 1.11 26.86 -23.84
C TYR A 159 2.02 27.94 -24.42
N GLU A 160 2.53 27.71 -25.64
CA GLU A 160 2.92 28.82 -26.49
C GLU A 160 1.66 29.67 -26.66
N TYR A 161 1.63 30.78 -25.94
CA TYR A 161 0.62 31.81 -26.13
C TYR A 161 0.80 32.29 -27.56
N LYS A 162 0.06 31.71 -28.53
CA LYS A 162 -0.13 32.31 -29.82
C LYS A 162 -0.96 33.56 -29.54
N GLU A 163 -0.34 34.72 -29.77
CA GLU A 163 -1.06 35.97 -29.68
C GLU A 163 -2.39 35.82 -30.42
N PRO A 164 -3.52 36.27 -29.81
CA PRO A 164 -4.80 36.20 -30.49
C PRO A 164 -4.65 36.98 -31.83
N CYS A 165 -5.02 36.33 -32.93
CA CYS A 165 -5.06 36.95 -34.23
C CYS A 165 -5.67 38.33 -34.11
N SER A 166 -4.92 39.39 -34.48
CA SER A 166 -5.46 40.75 -34.51
C SER A 166 -6.56 40.77 -35.55
N PHE A 167 -7.80 40.74 -35.12
CA PHE A 167 -8.98 40.90 -35.98
C PHE A 167 -9.01 42.36 -36.45
N SER A 168 -8.49 42.62 -37.63
CA SER A 168 -8.72 43.89 -38.30
C SER A 168 -10.04 43.82 -39.06
N TYR A 169 -11.05 44.47 -38.55
CA TYR A 169 -12.31 44.64 -39.27
C TYR A 169 -12.07 45.69 -40.40
N THR A 170 -11.91 45.26 -41.63
CA THR A 170 -12.09 46.12 -42.78
C THR A 170 -13.58 46.03 -43.16
N THR A 171 -14.36 47.03 -42.75
CA THR A 171 -15.72 47.22 -43.23
C THR A 171 -15.69 47.77 -44.64
N THR A 172 -15.64 46.88 -45.64
CA THR A 172 -16.08 47.16 -46.99
C THR A 172 -17.52 46.63 -47.11
N ILE A 173 -18.49 47.54 -47.17
CA ILE A 173 -19.88 47.21 -47.45
C ILE A 173 -20.00 47.00 -48.99
N PRO A 174 -20.26 45.76 -49.47
CA PRO A 174 -20.59 45.57 -50.84
C PRO A 174 -22.07 45.91 -51.04
N SER A 175 -22.41 46.55 -52.10
CA SER A 175 -23.74 47.02 -52.47
C SER A 175 -24.76 45.89 -52.79
N ASN A 176 -24.44 44.65 -52.56
CA ASN A 176 -25.36 43.52 -52.69
C ASN A 176 -25.10 42.54 -51.50
N GLY A 177 -26.10 42.46 -50.61
CA GLY A 177 -26.06 41.79 -49.32
C GLY A 177 -25.65 40.34 -49.38
N GLY A 178 -24.43 40.03 -49.00
CA GLY A 178 -23.93 38.68 -48.68
C GLY A 178 -22.70 38.83 -47.77
N LEU A 179 -22.78 38.32 -46.53
CA LEU A 179 -21.68 38.17 -45.62
C LEU A 179 -20.87 36.96 -46.00
N THR A 180 -19.62 37.15 -46.45
CA THR A 180 -18.69 36.02 -46.59
C THR A 180 -17.77 36.02 -45.39
N TYR A 181 -17.68 34.89 -44.69
CA TYR A 181 -16.69 34.65 -43.63
C TYR A 181 -15.49 33.92 -44.25
N ASP A 182 -14.34 34.60 -44.27
CA ASP A 182 -13.07 33.91 -44.51
C ASP A 182 -12.52 33.54 -43.14
N GLY A 183 -12.47 32.23 -42.86
CA GLY A 183 -11.88 31.68 -41.63
C GLY A 183 -10.36 31.54 -41.75
N CYS A 184 -9.68 31.78 -40.64
CA CYS A 184 -8.29 31.34 -40.44
C CYS A 184 -8.23 29.86 -40.16
#